data_805aee91c1f814af4299abf407477fb9
#
_entry.id   805aee91c1f814af4299abf407477fb9
#
_cell.length_a   1.000
_cell.length_b   1.000
_cell.length_c   1.000
_cell.angle_alpha   90.00
_cell.angle_beta   90.00
_cell.angle_gamma   90.00
#
_symmetry.space_group_name_H-M   'P 1'
#
loop_
_entity.id
_entity.type
_entity.pdbx_description
1 polymer ?
#
loop_
_entity_poly.entity_id
_entity_poly.type
_entity_poly.pdbx_seq_one_letter_code
_entity_poly.pdbx_strand_id
1 'polypeptide(L)'
;MNLNLCVLEGDGIGPEIVKEAVRVLRAVCGARGVGLSLDYALLGGAAIDRTGVPLPDETVEKCRAAQAVLLGAVGGPKWDSLPSGLRPEKGLLGIRSALGLYANLRPATIFPALRAASPLRDEIVGAGVDIMVVRELTGDVYFGEHSRFERDGVLHGRDIMGYSVPEIERIARVAFGLARRRDRRVTSVDKANVLETSRVWRETVTRVAEEFPDVALTHLYVDNAAMQLVRDPAQFDVLVTGNLFGDILSDEASMISGSIGMLASASLGDGPFGLYEPIHGSAPDIAGQGKANPLATILSAAMMLRYTFDLPELAGAVEQAVSDALGTARTPDIRGDGLPVWTTEQMGGFVAQRAAELLA
;
A
#
# COMPACT_ATOMS: atom_id res chain seq x y z
N MET A 1 8.17 -24.53 9.20
CA MET A 1 8.37 -23.31 8.39
C MET A 1 8.74 -22.18 9.35
N ASN A 2 9.67 -21.31 8.99
CA ASN A 2 10.04 -20.14 9.76
C ASN A 2 9.97 -18.89 8.85
N LEU A 3 9.23 -17.87 9.28
CA LEU A 3 9.12 -16.60 8.57
C LEU A 3 10.25 -15.68 9.09
N ASN A 4 11.08 -15.17 8.19
CA ASN A 4 12.16 -14.23 8.51
C ASN A 4 11.85 -12.85 7.95
N LEU A 5 11.60 -11.88 8.84
CA LEU A 5 11.19 -10.53 8.50
C LEU A 5 12.22 -9.49 8.92
N CYS A 6 12.44 -8.50 8.08
CA CYS A 6 13.03 -7.23 8.48
C CYS A 6 11.90 -6.26 8.87
N VAL A 7 12.00 -5.66 10.05
CA VAL A 7 10.99 -4.74 10.61
C VAL A 7 11.58 -3.34 10.66
N LEU A 8 10.95 -2.42 9.95
CA LEU A 8 11.29 -1.01 9.89
C LEU A 8 10.17 -0.21 10.57
N GLU A 9 10.35 0.14 11.84
CA GLU A 9 9.30 0.85 12.58
C GLU A 9 9.01 2.25 12.00
N GLY A 10 10.07 2.93 11.52
CA GLY A 10 9.96 4.26 10.91
C GLY A 10 9.73 5.37 11.93
N ASP A 11 8.87 6.33 11.58
CA ASP A 11 8.68 7.60 12.26
C ASP A 11 7.26 7.76 12.85
N GLY A 12 7.09 8.72 13.75
CA GLY A 12 5.80 9.13 14.29
C GLY A 12 5.01 8.00 14.93
N ILE A 13 3.83 7.68 14.36
CA ILE A 13 3.00 6.54 14.84
C ILE A 13 3.55 5.17 14.42
N GLY A 14 4.57 5.12 13.55
CA GLY A 14 5.12 3.88 13.02
C GLY A 14 5.42 2.82 14.08
N PRO A 15 6.18 3.12 15.16
CA PRO A 15 6.50 2.15 16.21
C PRO A 15 5.27 1.55 16.89
N GLU A 16 4.24 2.35 17.17
CA GLU A 16 3.04 1.85 17.88
C GLU A 16 2.16 0.98 16.98
N ILE A 17 2.00 1.29 15.68
CA ILE A 17 1.21 0.47 14.76
C ILE A 17 1.94 -0.83 14.35
N VAL A 18 3.26 -0.78 14.17
CA VAL A 18 4.09 -1.96 13.87
C VAL A 18 4.08 -2.93 15.05
N LYS A 19 4.18 -2.43 16.29
CA LYS A 19 4.06 -3.26 17.51
C LYS A 19 2.81 -4.14 17.48
N GLU A 20 1.66 -3.57 17.11
CA GLU A 20 0.40 -4.30 17.07
C GLU A 20 0.34 -5.27 15.87
N ALA A 21 0.86 -4.92 14.71
CA ALA A 21 0.96 -5.85 13.58
C ALA A 21 1.88 -7.05 13.90
N VAL A 22 3.02 -6.81 14.55
CA VAL A 22 3.91 -7.88 15.04
C VAL A 22 3.21 -8.76 16.09
N ARG A 23 2.41 -8.16 16.97
CA ARG A 23 1.59 -8.92 17.95
C ARG A 23 0.63 -9.89 17.25
N VAL A 24 -0.07 -9.41 16.21
CA VAL A 24 -0.98 -10.24 15.39
C VAL A 24 -0.21 -11.36 14.68
N LEU A 25 0.92 -11.05 14.03
CA LEU A 25 1.76 -12.06 13.38
C LEU A 25 2.21 -13.15 14.36
N ARG A 26 2.66 -12.78 15.56
CA ARG A 26 3.04 -13.75 16.60
C ARG A 26 1.88 -14.65 17.01
N ALA A 27 0.68 -14.09 17.13
CA ALA A 27 -0.52 -14.84 17.52
C ALA A 27 -0.91 -15.87 16.46
N VAL A 28 -1.01 -15.48 15.18
CA VAL A 28 -1.41 -16.39 14.10
C VAL A 28 -0.34 -17.42 13.77
N CYS A 29 0.94 -17.03 13.79
CA CYS A 29 2.06 -17.97 13.62
C CYS A 29 2.10 -19.00 14.75
N GLY A 30 1.94 -18.54 16.01
CA GLY A 30 1.89 -19.41 17.18
C GLY A 30 0.74 -20.42 17.13
N ALA A 31 -0.45 -20.00 16.70
CA ALA A 31 -1.64 -20.87 16.57
C ALA A 31 -1.41 -22.02 15.57
N ARG A 32 -0.55 -21.82 14.57
CA ARG A 32 -0.25 -22.84 13.54
C ARG A 32 1.16 -23.45 13.65
N GLY A 33 1.89 -23.18 14.73
CA GLY A 33 3.24 -23.72 14.94
C GLY A 33 4.26 -23.22 13.89
N VAL A 34 4.01 -22.04 13.29
CA VAL A 34 4.93 -21.40 12.36
C VAL A 34 5.94 -20.55 13.15
N GLY A 35 7.24 -20.74 12.88
CA GLY A 35 8.27 -19.90 13.49
C GLY A 35 8.24 -18.48 12.90
N LEU A 36 8.62 -17.49 13.73
CA LEU A 36 8.70 -16.09 13.33
C LEU A 36 10.00 -15.48 13.88
N SER A 37 10.90 -15.09 12.98
CA SER A 37 12.14 -14.37 13.28
C SER A 37 12.03 -12.93 12.80
N LEU A 38 12.38 -11.98 13.68
CA LEU A 38 12.29 -10.55 13.40
C LEU A 38 13.66 -9.92 13.58
N ASP A 39 14.15 -9.23 12.56
CA ASP A 39 15.32 -8.35 12.61
C ASP A 39 14.89 -6.90 12.40
N TYR A 40 15.32 -6.02 13.30
CA TYR A 40 14.92 -4.61 13.26
C TYR A 40 16.03 -3.76 12.63
N ALA A 41 15.60 -2.78 11.82
CA ALA A 41 16.51 -1.80 11.22
C ALA A 41 15.87 -0.39 11.18
N LEU A 42 16.71 0.62 10.96
CA LEU A 42 16.28 2.02 10.94
C LEU A 42 16.00 2.49 9.51
N LEU A 43 14.93 3.25 9.34
CA LEU A 43 14.58 3.92 8.08
C LEU A 43 13.97 5.29 8.38
N GLY A 44 14.08 6.22 7.43
CA GLY A 44 13.42 7.52 7.51
C GLY A 44 14.07 8.49 8.49
N GLY A 45 13.26 9.25 9.20
CA GLY A 45 13.71 10.24 10.17
C GLY A 45 14.43 9.64 11.37
N ALA A 46 13.99 8.47 11.84
CA ALA A 46 14.67 7.72 12.89
C ALA A 46 16.09 7.31 12.49
N ALA A 47 16.30 6.97 11.22
CA ALA A 47 17.63 6.68 10.68
C ALA A 47 18.48 7.96 10.59
N ILE A 48 17.92 9.06 10.10
CA ILE A 48 18.61 10.37 10.03
C ILE A 48 19.10 10.81 11.40
N ASP A 49 18.26 10.73 12.41
CA ASP A 49 18.59 11.13 13.78
C ASP A 49 19.76 10.30 14.37
N ARG A 50 19.89 9.05 13.95
CA ARG A 50 20.91 8.12 14.48
C ARG A 50 22.19 8.08 13.67
N THR A 51 22.07 8.19 12.34
CA THR A 51 23.16 7.92 11.40
C THR A 51 23.48 9.08 10.45
N GLY A 52 22.61 10.10 10.36
CA GLY A 52 22.72 11.21 9.43
C GLY A 52 22.18 10.95 8.02
N VAL A 53 21.71 9.72 7.73
CA VAL A 53 21.18 9.36 6.42
C VAL A 53 19.79 8.67 6.55
N PRO A 54 18.86 8.89 5.60
CA PRO A 54 17.50 8.31 5.68
C PRO A 54 17.44 6.81 5.41
N LEU A 55 18.47 6.23 4.78
CA LEU A 55 18.58 4.81 4.48
C LEU A 55 20.04 4.36 4.68
N PRO A 56 20.40 3.79 5.82
CA PRO A 56 21.71 3.18 6.04
C PRO A 56 21.94 1.93 5.20
N ASP A 57 23.18 1.67 4.76
CA ASP A 57 23.53 0.46 4.01
C ASP A 57 23.20 -0.83 4.78
N GLU A 58 23.43 -0.85 6.12
CA GLU A 58 23.05 -1.95 6.99
C GLU A 58 21.55 -2.30 6.88
N THR A 59 20.69 -1.30 6.76
CA THR A 59 19.24 -1.51 6.59
C THR A 59 18.95 -2.22 5.26
N VAL A 60 19.62 -1.82 4.18
CA VAL A 60 19.47 -2.47 2.88
C VAL A 60 19.92 -3.93 2.94
N GLU A 61 21.05 -4.21 3.60
CA GLU A 61 21.58 -5.56 3.76
C GLU A 61 20.62 -6.46 4.57
N LYS A 62 20.08 -5.97 5.68
CA LYS A 62 19.10 -6.68 6.50
C LYS A 62 17.80 -6.96 5.73
N CYS A 63 17.29 -5.98 4.98
CA CYS A 63 16.13 -6.18 4.14
C CYS A 63 16.35 -7.25 3.06
N ARG A 64 17.53 -7.26 2.41
CA ARG A 64 17.88 -8.27 1.40
C ARG A 64 18.05 -9.67 1.99
N ALA A 65 18.49 -9.79 3.25
CA ALA A 65 18.65 -11.06 3.95
C ALA A 65 17.31 -11.64 4.46
N ALA A 66 16.28 -10.81 4.57
CA ALA A 66 14.95 -11.22 5.01
C ALA A 66 14.12 -11.83 3.85
N GLN A 67 13.02 -12.47 4.17
CA GLN A 67 12.05 -12.97 3.20
C GLN A 67 10.99 -11.92 2.85
N ALA A 68 10.73 -10.98 3.77
CA ALA A 68 9.84 -9.84 3.57
C ALA A 68 10.23 -8.69 4.51
N VAL A 69 9.74 -7.50 4.18
CA VAL A 69 9.91 -6.30 5.00
C VAL A 69 8.54 -5.82 5.49
N LEU A 70 8.40 -5.57 6.79
CA LEU A 70 7.27 -4.86 7.38
C LEU A 70 7.71 -3.46 7.74
N LEU A 71 7.08 -2.45 7.16
CA LEU A 71 7.39 -1.04 7.39
C LEU A 71 6.20 -0.35 8.07
N GLY A 72 6.49 0.53 9.02
CA GLY A 72 5.52 1.41 9.64
C GLY A 72 5.24 2.66 8.80
N ALA A 73 5.58 3.84 9.31
CA ALA A 73 5.36 5.10 8.61
C ALA A 73 6.65 5.91 8.53
N VAL A 74 6.75 6.78 7.52
CA VAL A 74 7.96 7.56 7.26
C VAL A 74 7.62 9.05 7.11
N GLY A 75 8.50 9.91 7.59
CA GLY A 75 8.42 11.35 7.42
C GLY A 75 7.99 12.12 8.66
N GLY A 76 7.97 13.44 8.52
CA GLY A 76 7.52 14.36 9.56
C GLY A 76 8.15 15.74 9.46
N PRO A 77 7.51 16.79 10.01
CA PRO A 77 7.91 18.18 9.83
C PRO A 77 9.30 18.50 10.41
N LYS A 78 9.80 17.67 11.32
CA LYS A 78 11.15 17.81 11.92
C LYS A 78 12.25 17.86 10.87
N TRP A 79 12.08 17.15 9.74
CA TRP A 79 13.10 17.00 8.70
C TRP A 79 12.80 17.78 7.41
N ASP A 80 11.73 18.60 7.37
CA ASP A 80 11.34 19.38 6.17
C ASP A 80 12.39 20.40 5.73
N SER A 81 13.20 20.90 6.66
CA SER A 81 14.28 21.85 6.39
C SER A 81 15.54 21.21 5.78
N LEU A 82 15.64 19.89 5.77
CA LEU A 82 16.80 19.18 5.20
C LEU A 82 16.82 19.29 3.67
N PRO A 83 18.00 19.24 3.05
CA PRO A 83 18.12 19.07 1.62
C PRO A 83 17.30 17.89 1.11
N SER A 84 16.70 18.00 -0.08
CA SER A 84 15.77 16.99 -0.62
C SER A 84 16.34 15.57 -0.62
N GLY A 85 17.64 15.40 -0.83
CA GLY A 85 18.33 14.10 -0.82
C GLY A 85 18.46 13.46 0.56
N LEU A 86 18.26 14.22 1.64
CA LEU A 86 18.38 13.75 3.04
C LEU A 86 17.03 13.69 3.76
N ARG A 87 15.92 13.91 3.06
CA ARG A 87 14.59 13.80 3.68
C ARG A 87 14.19 12.33 3.89
N PRO A 88 13.36 12.03 4.90
CA PRO A 88 12.92 10.67 5.22
C PRO A 88 12.33 9.90 4.02
N GLU A 89 11.56 10.58 3.16
CA GLU A 89 10.91 10.01 1.97
C GLU A 89 11.93 9.45 0.96
N LYS A 90 13.15 10.02 0.93
CA LYS A 90 14.24 9.48 0.10
C LYS A 90 14.70 8.10 0.59
N GLY A 91 14.57 7.82 1.89
CA GLY A 91 14.79 6.48 2.44
C GLY A 91 13.79 5.48 1.89
N LEU A 92 12.51 5.83 1.84
CA LEU A 92 11.45 4.97 1.30
C LEU A 92 11.63 4.70 -0.21
N LEU A 93 11.88 5.74 -0.99
CA LEU A 93 12.15 5.57 -2.43
C LEU A 93 13.42 4.76 -2.67
N GLY A 94 14.46 5.00 -1.86
CA GLY A 94 15.73 4.29 -1.94
C GLY A 94 15.60 2.81 -1.64
N ILE A 95 14.88 2.42 -0.58
CA ILE A 95 14.70 0.99 -0.24
C ILE A 95 13.87 0.25 -1.28
N ARG A 96 12.80 0.85 -1.81
CA ARG A 96 12.01 0.27 -2.91
C ARG A 96 12.85 0.01 -4.14
N SER A 97 13.69 0.98 -4.53
CA SER A 97 14.64 0.84 -5.63
C SER A 97 15.70 -0.22 -5.36
N ALA A 98 16.34 -0.21 -4.17
CA ALA A 98 17.38 -1.16 -3.79
C ALA A 98 16.91 -2.61 -3.75
N LEU A 99 15.61 -2.82 -3.51
CA LEU A 99 14.96 -4.14 -3.45
C LEU A 99 14.25 -4.51 -4.77
N GLY A 100 14.31 -3.66 -5.80
CA GLY A 100 13.70 -3.93 -7.10
C GLY A 100 12.16 -4.02 -7.07
N LEU A 101 11.51 -3.29 -6.18
CA LEU A 101 10.06 -3.33 -6.02
C LEU A 101 9.39 -2.41 -7.03
N TYR A 102 8.60 -2.97 -7.94
CA TYR A 102 7.97 -2.22 -9.03
C TYR A 102 6.45 -2.25 -9.02
N ALA A 103 5.83 -3.24 -8.36
CA ALA A 103 4.38 -3.40 -8.33
C ALA A 103 3.84 -3.03 -6.95
N ASN A 104 3.13 -1.92 -6.84
CA ASN A 104 2.47 -1.53 -5.61
C ASN A 104 0.98 -1.90 -5.67
N LEU A 105 0.58 -2.77 -4.76
CA LEU A 105 -0.78 -3.25 -4.60
C LEU A 105 -1.47 -2.46 -3.49
N ARG A 106 -2.56 -1.77 -3.81
CA ARG A 106 -3.34 -0.96 -2.88
C ARG A 106 -4.81 -1.39 -2.94
N PRO A 107 -5.28 -2.27 -2.05
CA PRO A 107 -6.69 -2.62 -1.98
C PRO A 107 -7.51 -1.45 -1.42
N ALA A 108 -8.59 -1.09 -2.09
CA ALA A 108 -9.60 -0.15 -1.63
C ALA A 108 -10.91 -0.92 -1.42
N THR A 109 -11.10 -1.38 -0.19
CA THR A 109 -12.25 -2.23 0.21
C THR A 109 -13.08 -1.52 1.26
N ILE A 110 -14.40 -1.49 1.08
CA ILE A 110 -15.33 -1.02 2.11
C ILE A 110 -15.72 -2.20 3.00
N PHE A 111 -15.29 -2.15 4.25
CA PHE A 111 -15.76 -3.09 5.25
C PHE A 111 -17.25 -2.83 5.56
N PRO A 112 -18.12 -3.87 5.62
CA PRO A 112 -19.55 -3.68 5.87
C PRO A 112 -19.84 -2.81 7.09
N ALA A 113 -19.06 -2.98 8.17
CA ALA A 113 -19.19 -2.20 9.40
C ALA A 113 -18.77 -0.72 9.26
N LEU A 114 -18.05 -0.33 8.21
CA LEU A 114 -17.64 1.05 7.93
C LEU A 114 -18.39 1.68 6.76
N ARG A 115 -19.41 1.02 6.22
CA ARG A 115 -20.17 1.53 5.07
C ARG A 115 -20.70 2.94 5.29
N ALA A 116 -21.22 3.24 6.49
CA ALA A 116 -21.72 4.57 6.84
C ALA A 116 -20.62 5.65 6.96
N ALA A 117 -19.34 5.26 7.01
CA ALA A 117 -18.21 6.18 7.01
C ALA A 117 -17.79 6.61 5.59
N SER A 118 -18.29 5.94 4.55
CA SER A 118 -18.04 6.35 3.16
C SER A 118 -18.65 7.73 2.89
N PRO A 119 -17.93 8.64 2.21
CA PRO A 119 -18.48 9.93 1.80
C PRO A 119 -19.49 9.80 0.64
N LEU A 120 -19.55 8.63 0.01
CA LEU A 120 -20.47 8.36 -1.08
C LEU A 120 -21.85 7.96 -0.56
N ARG A 121 -22.89 8.22 -1.39
CA ARG A 121 -24.24 7.82 -1.05
C ARG A 121 -24.39 6.30 -1.03
N ASP A 122 -25.28 5.81 -0.19
CA ASP A 122 -25.57 4.38 -0.01
C ASP A 122 -25.93 3.65 -1.32
N GLU A 123 -26.60 4.33 -2.26
CA GLU A 123 -26.94 3.72 -3.56
C GLU A 123 -25.71 3.41 -4.40
N ILE A 124 -24.61 4.16 -4.20
CA ILE A 124 -23.34 3.97 -4.93
C ILE A 124 -22.50 2.83 -4.33
N VAL A 125 -22.47 2.75 -3.01
CA VAL A 125 -21.61 1.78 -2.29
C VAL A 125 -22.36 0.54 -1.82
N GLY A 126 -23.68 0.48 -2.05
CA GLY A 126 -24.58 -0.54 -1.50
C GLY A 126 -24.25 -1.98 -1.86
N ALA A 127 -23.66 -2.21 -3.02
CA ALA A 127 -23.22 -3.53 -3.45
C ALA A 127 -21.85 -3.94 -2.86
N GLY A 128 -21.22 -3.07 -2.07
CA GLY A 128 -19.83 -3.19 -1.63
C GLY A 128 -18.86 -2.63 -2.68
N VAL A 129 -17.67 -2.32 -2.22
CA VAL A 129 -16.54 -1.88 -3.09
C VAL A 129 -15.33 -2.70 -2.70
N ASP A 130 -14.70 -3.34 -3.66
CA ASP A 130 -13.46 -4.09 -3.51
C ASP A 130 -12.60 -3.92 -4.77
N ILE A 131 -11.76 -2.91 -4.77
CA ILE A 131 -10.89 -2.53 -5.89
C ILE A 131 -9.45 -2.83 -5.52
N MET A 132 -8.71 -3.49 -6.42
CA MET A 132 -7.26 -3.64 -6.30
C MET A 132 -6.58 -2.65 -7.25
N VAL A 133 -5.99 -1.59 -6.73
CA VAL A 133 -5.15 -0.69 -7.54
C VAL A 133 -3.73 -1.26 -7.63
N VAL A 134 -3.28 -1.48 -8.86
CA VAL A 134 -1.92 -1.95 -9.20
C VAL A 134 -1.16 -0.77 -9.82
N ARG A 135 -0.32 -0.13 -9.01
CA ARG A 135 0.48 1.03 -9.37
C ARG A 135 1.90 0.60 -9.73
N GLU A 136 2.39 0.99 -10.89
CA GLU A 136 3.81 0.86 -11.21
C GLU A 136 4.63 1.85 -10.37
N LEU A 137 5.80 1.45 -9.83
CA LEU A 137 6.56 2.25 -8.86
C LEU A 137 7.90 2.80 -9.36
N THR A 138 8.41 2.34 -10.49
CA THR A 138 9.83 2.57 -10.86
C THR A 138 10.03 3.44 -12.08
N GLY A 139 8.95 3.83 -12.75
CA GLY A 139 8.95 4.73 -13.89
C GLY A 139 8.26 6.06 -13.62
N ASP A 140 7.77 6.68 -14.70
CA ASP A 140 7.01 7.92 -14.68
C ASP A 140 7.86 9.17 -14.36
N VAL A 141 7.20 10.27 -14.04
CA VAL A 141 7.83 11.52 -13.60
C VAL A 141 8.62 11.39 -12.29
N TYR A 142 8.34 10.36 -11.46
CA TYR A 142 9.03 10.15 -10.19
C TYR A 142 10.52 9.81 -10.35
N PHE A 143 10.89 9.16 -11.46
CA PHE A 143 12.24 8.70 -11.76
C PHE A 143 12.79 9.27 -13.06
N GLY A 144 12.00 10.09 -13.75
CA GLY A 144 12.42 10.81 -14.94
C GLY A 144 13.44 11.93 -14.67
N GLU A 145 13.89 12.57 -15.71
CA GLU A 145 14.75 13.75 -15.59
C GLU A 145 13.93 14.94 -15.06
N HIS A 146 14.43 15.57 -14.00
CA HIS A 146 13.89 16.80 -13.45
C HIS A 146 14.87 17.93 -13.73
N SER A 147 14.38 19.02 -14.28
CA SER A 147 15.21 20.19 -14.57
C SER A 147 14.54 21.49 -14.19
N ARG A 148 15.36 22.43 -13.72
CA ARG A 148 14.99 23.81 -13.45
C ARG A 148 15.98 24.69 -14.17
N PHE A 149 15.51 25.55 -15.07
CA PHE A 149 16.34 26.37 -15.91
C PHE A 149 15.73 27.75 -16.15
N GLU A 150 16.57 28.72 -16.44
CA GLU A 150 16.15 30.06 -16.81
C GLU A 150 16.21 30.23 -18.34
N ARG A 151 15.19 30.81 -18.91
CA ARG A 151 15.14 31.17 -20.33
C ARG A 151 14.46 32.54 -20.46
N ASP A 152 15.11 33.46 -21.14
CA ASP A 152 14.62 34.83 -21.37
C ASP A 152 14.26 35.56 -20.05
N GLY A 153 15.02 35.36 -18.97
CA GLY A 153 14.78 35.92 -17.64
C GLY A 153 13.60 35.28 -16.88
N VAL A 154 13.02 34.19 -17.39
CA VAL A 154 11.90 33.47 -16.76
C VAL A 154 12.35 32.10 -16.27
N LEU A 155 12.03 31.77 -15.02
CA LEU A 155 12.31 30.46 -14.45
C LEU A 155 11.34 29.39 -14.98
N HIS A 156 11.88 28.28 -15.49
CA HIS A 156 11.13 27.14 -15.98
C HIS A 156 11.42 25.89 -15.14
N GLY A 157 10.39 25.05 -14.94
CA GLY A 157 10.52 23.67 -14.46
C GLY A 157 10.11 22.70 -15.55
N ARG A 158 10.79 21.55 -15.61
CA ARG A 158 10.46 20.46 -16.54
C ARG A 158 10.70 19.12 -15.87
N ASP A 159 9.72 18.23 -15.98
CA ASP A 159 9.78 16.84 -15.54
C ASP A 159 9.47 15.93 -16.75
N ILE A 160 10.22 14.85 -16.90
CA ILE A 160 10.04 13.91 -18.02
C ILE A 160 9.35 12.66 -17.51
N MET A 161 8.16 12.37 -18.08
CA MET A 161 7.48 11.09 -17.91
C MET A 161 8.04 10.08 -18.91
N GLY A 162 8.41 8.88 -18.43
CA GLY A 162 8.93 7.82 -19.29
C GLY A 162 8.53 6.44 -18.80
N TYR A 163 8.24 5.56 -19.78
CA TYR A 163 8.05 4.12 -19.58
C TYR A 163 8.64 3.35 -20.76
N SER A 164 9.32 2.26 -20.44
CA SER A 164 9.73 1.26 -21.43
C SER A 164 8.71 0.12 -21.54
N VAL A 165 8.67 -0.56 -22.67
CA VAL A 165 7.81 -1.73 -22.88
C VAL A 165 8.00 -2.81 -21.81
N PRO A 166 9.22 -3.24 -21.41
CA PRO A 166 9.40 -4.22 -20.35
C PRO A 166 8.81 -3.82 -18.99
N GLU A 167 8.88 -2.53 -18.62
CA GLU A 167 8.30 -2.02 -17.38
C GLU A 167 6.76 -2.13 -17.39
N ILE A 168 6.14 -1.82 -18.53
CA ILE A 168 4.70 -1.94 -18.69
C ILE A 168 4.27 -3.41 -18.72
N GLU A 169 5.00 -4.28 -19.42
CA GLU A 169 4.68 -5.70 -19.50
C GLU A 169 4.69 -6.37 -18.12
N ARG A 170 5.72 -6.12 -17.29
CA ARG A 170 5.82 -6.77 -15.98
C ARG A 170 4.67 -6.36 -15.06
N ILE A 171 4.29 -5.08 -15.02
CA ILE A 171 3.18 -4.61 -14.17
C ILE A 171 1.83 -5.08 -14.71
N ALA A 172 1.64 -5.10 -16.02
CA ALA A 172 0.43 -5.65 -16.63
C ALA A 172 0.23 -7.13 -16.27
N ARG A 173 1.27 -7.97 -16.39
CA ARG A 173 1.20 -9.39 -15.98
C ARG A 173 0.83 -9.56 -14.50
N VAL A 174 1.32 -8.69 -13.61
CA VAL A 174 0.91 -8.69 -12.20
C VAL A 174 -0.60 -8.41 -12.09
N ALA A 175 -1.10 -7.38 -12.76
CA ALA A 175 -2.51 -7.02 -12.73
C ALA A 175 -3.43 -8.12 -13.28
N PHE A 176 -3.11 -8.69 -14.43
CA PHE A 176 -3.87 -9.80 -15.01
C PHE A 176 -3.82 -11.07 -14.15
N GLY A 177 -2.64 -11.38 -13.55
CA GLY A 177 -2.49 -12.51 -12.63
C GLY A 177 -3.33 -12.35 -11.36
N LEU A 178 -3.45 -11.14 -10.84
CA LEU A 178 -4.34 -10.82 -9.72
C LEU A 178 -5.81 -10.95 -10.13
N ALA A 179 -6.20 -10.39 -11.28
CA ALA A 179 -7.58 -10.44 -11.77
C ALA A 179 -8.09 -11.89 -11.95
N ARG A 180 -7.23 -12.84 -12.37
CA ARG A 180 -7.59 -14.28 -12.43
C ARG A 180 -8.05 -14.88 -11.11
N ARG A 181 -7.56 -14.32 -9.99
CA ARG A 181 -7.93 -14.75 -8.62
C ARG A 181 -9.08 -13.92 -8.03
N ARG A 182 -9.64 -12.99 -8.82
CA ARG A 182 -10.72 -12.07 -8.48
C ARG A 182 -11.83 -12.19 -9.54
N ASP A 183 -12.48 -11.09 -9.90
CA ASP A 183 -13.62 -11.07 -10.82
C ASP A 183 -13.24 -11.08 -12.31
N ARG A 184 -11.95 -11.28 -12.62
CA ARG A 184 -11.41 -11.39 -13.98
C ARG A 184 -11.64 -10.15 -14.85
N ARG A 185 -11.57 -8.96 -14.25
CA ARG A 185 -11.68 -7.68 -14.95
C ARG A 185 -10.46 -6.81 -14.66
N VAL A 186 -9.80 -6.32 -15.71
CA VAL A 186 -8.71 -5.35 -15.62
C VAL A 186 -9.16 -4.06 -16.29
N THR A 187 -9.03 -2.94 -15.57
CA THR A 187 -9.15 -1.60 -16.12
C THR A 187 -7.77 -0.96 -16.19
N SER A 188 -7.26 -0.78 -17.40
CA SER A 188 -6.00 -0.06 -17.64
C SER A 188 -6.29 1.44 -17.76
N VAL A 189 -5.62 2.23 -16.92
CA VAL A 189 -5.81 3.69 -16.87
C VAL A 189 -4.58 4.43 -17.38
N ASP A 190 -4.81 5.34 -18.30
CA ASP A 190 -3.79 6.10 -19.01
C ASP A 190 -4.28 7.49 -19.45
N LYS A 191 -3.47 8.24 -20.21
CA LYS A 191 -3.84 9.50 -20.87
C LYS A 191 -3.46 9.47 -22.36
N ALA A 192 -3.76 8.38 -23.06
CA ALA A 192 -3.33 8.12 -24.44
C ALA A 192 -3.85 9.12 -25.48
N ASN A 193 -4.91 9.88 -25.16
CA ASN A 193 -5.36 10.98 -26.02
C ASN A 193 -4.39 12.17 -26.05
N VAL A 194 -3.41 12.25 -25.11
CA VAL A 194 -2.45 13.36 -24.99
C VAL A 194 -1.01 12.87 -25.01
N LEU A 195 -0.67 11.82 -24.23
CA LEU A 195 0.70 11.43 -23.92
C LEU A 195 1.17 10.24 -24.76
N GLU A 196 2.38 10.34 -25.34
CA GLU A 196 3.01 9.23 -26.05
C GLU A 196 3.33 8.05 -25.14
N THR A 197 3.80 8.31 -23.91
CA THR A 197 4.03 7.26 -22.89
C THR A 197 2.76 6.45 -22.62
N SER A 198 1.60 7.11 -22.60
CA SER A 198 0.31 6.45 -22.41
C SER A 198 -0.16 5.67 -23.66
N ARG A 199 0.25 6.06 -24.86
CA ARG A 199 -0.01 5.27 -26.09
C ARG A 199 0.80 3.97 -26.06
N VAL A 200 2.09 4.06 -25.74
CA VAL A 200 2.96 2.86 -25.54
C VAL A 200 2.41 1.98 -24.42
N TRP A 201 1.92 2.58 -23.32
CA TRP A 201 1.27 1.87 -22.22
C TRP A 201 0.07 1.07 -22.72
N ARG A 202 -0.87 1.71 -23.37
CA ARG A 202 -2.12 1.10 -23.88
C ARG A 202 -1.84 -0.03 -24.85
N GLU A 203 -0.97 0.20 -25.84
CA GLU A 203 -0.56 -0.81 -26.82
C GLU A 203 0.06 -2.03 -26.14
N THR A 204 0.95 -1.81 -25.17
CA THR A 204 1.63 -2.89 -24.46
C THR A 204 0.68 -3.68 -23.56
N VAL A 205 -0.19 -3.00 -22.80
CA VAL A 205 -1.21 -3.69 -21.96
C VAL A 205 -2.18 -4.50 -22.82
N THR A 206 -2.58 -3.97 -23.99
CA THR A 206 -3.44 -4.69 -24.95
C THR A 206 -2.77 -5.97 -25.45
N ARG A 207 -1.48 -5.90 -25.79
CA ARG A 207 -0.72 -7.08 -26.21
C ARG A 207 -0.57 -8.11 -25.09
N VAL A 208 -0.28 -7.68 -23.85
CA VAL A 208 -0.20 -8.58 -22.69
C VAL A 208 -1.55 -9.26 -22.40
N ALA A 209 -2.68 -8.58 -22.65
CA ALA A 209 -4.00 -9.18 -22.47
C ALA A 209 -4.23 -10.44 -23.32
N GLU A 210 -3.56 -10.59 -24.46
CA GLU A 210 -3.63 -11.79 -25.30
C GLU A 210 -3.11 -13.03 -24.57
N GLU A 211 -2.21 -12.87 -23.56
CA GLU A 211 -1.73 -13.96 -22.70
C GLU A 211 -2.81 -14.40 -21.67
N PHE A 212 -3.88 -13.61 -21.50
CA PHE A 212 -4.92 -13.77 -20.48
C PHE A 212 -6.34 -13.72 -21.06
N PRO A 213 -6.69 -14.62 -22.00
CA PRO A 213 -7.97 -14.56 -22.72
C PRO A 213 -9.21 -14.77 -21.84
N ASP A 214 -9.01 -15.20 -20.59
CA ASP A 214 -10.03 -15.39 -19.55
C ASP A 214 -10.27 -14.13 -18.70
N VAL A 215 -9.55 -13.02 -18.95
CA VAL A 215 -9.67 -11.75 -18.21
C VAL A 215 -10.13 -10.65 -19.16
N ALA A 216 -11.21 -9.97 -18.81
CA ALA A 216 -11.70 -8.83 -19.59
C ALA A 216 -10.81 -7.59 -19.37
N LEU A 217 -10.40 -6.93 -20.47
CA LEU A 217 -9.66 -5.68 -20.44
C LEU A 217 -10.53 -4.52 -20.88
N THR A 218 -10.51 -3.43 -20.10
CA THR A 218 -11.08 -2.14 -20.45
C THR A 218 -10.03 -1.05 -20.31
N HIS A 219 -10.05 -0.04 -21.18
CA HIS A 219 -9.17 1.13 -21.06
C HIS A 219 -9.99 2.36 -20.69
N LEU A 220 -9.52 3.13 -19.70
CA LEU A 220 -10.07 4.44 -19.37
C LEU A 220 -8.98 5.51 -19.42
N TYR A 221 -9.35 6.73 -19.81
CA TYR A 221 -8.53 7.88 -19.53
C TYR A 221 -8.58 8.21 -18.03
N VAL A 222 -7.48 8.69 -17.47
CA VAL A 222 -7.33 8.94 -16.03
C VAL A 222 -8.39 9.88 -15.46
N ASP A 223 -8.75 10.93 -16.19
CA ASP A 223 -9.82 11.85 -15.81
C ASP A 223 -11.20 11.18 -15.77
N ASN A 224 -11.49 10.28 -16.71
CA ASN A 224 -12.71 9.48 -16.65
C ASN A 224 -12.66 8.43 -15.54
N ALA A 225 -11.51 7.79 -15.30
CA ALA A 225 -11.36 6.84 -14.21
C ALA A 225 -11.64 7.50 -12.85
N ALA A 226 -11.11 8.70 -12.60
CA ALA A 226 -11.38 9.49 -11.40
C ALA A 226 -12.90 9.78 -11.24
N MET A 227 -13.57 10.22 -12.30
CA MET A 227 -15.02 10.40 -12.24
C MET A 227 -15.79 9.10 -11.94
N GLN A 228 -15.37 7.98 -12.54
CA GLN A 228 -16.04 6.69 -12.37
C GLN A 228 -15.80 6.09 -10.99
N LEU A 229 -14.64 6.32 -10.34
CA LEU A 229 -14.40 5.91 -8.96
C LEU A 229 -15.42 6.52 -7.99
N VAL A 230 -15.82 7.76 -8.20
CA VAL A 230 -16.84 8.44 -7.39
C VAL A 230 -18.27 8.05 -7.79
N ARG A 231 -18.51 7.81 -9.10
CA ARG A 231 -19.85 7.59 -9.64
C ARG A 231 -20.33 6.15 -9.52
N ASP A 232 -19.45 5.20 -9.82
CA ASP A 232 -19.75 3.76 -9.86
C ASP A 232 -18.46 2.95 -9.57
N PRO A 233 -17.96 2.99 -8.31
CA PRO A 233 -16.74 2.26 -7.94
C PRO A 233 -16.88 0.74 -8.07
N ALA A 234 -18.09 0.18 -7.98
CA ALA A 234 -18.33 -1.26 -8.07
C ALA A 234 -18.06 -1.85 -9.47
N GLN A 235 -17.92 -1.01 -10.50
CA GLN A 235 -17.53 -1.47 -11.84
C GLN A 235 -16.08 -1.99 -11.88
N PHE A 236 -15.20 -1.52 -10.99
CA PHE A 236 -13.80 -1.88 -10.97
C PHE A 236 -13.55 -3.17 -10.19
N ASP A 237 -12.58 -3.95 -10.65
CA ASP A 237 -12.01 -5.11 -9.95
C ASP A 237 -10.50 -4.87 -9.76
N VAL A 238 -9.70 -4.97 -10.83
CA VAL A 238 -8.28 -4.62 -10.81
C VAL A 238 -8.06 -3.40 -11.71
N LEU A 239 -7.46 -2.36 -11.16
CA LEU A 239 -7.10 -1.14 -11.89
C LEU A 239 -5.57 -1.10 -12.02
N VAL A 240 -5.03 -1.06 -13.24
CA VAL A 240 -3.60 -0.97 -13.50
C VAL A 240 -3.24 0.36 -14.14
N THR A 241 -2.19 1.01 -13.60
CA THR A 241 -1.77 2.34 -14.10
C THR A 241 -0.32 2.67 -13.74
N GLY A 242 0.21 3.71 -14.36
CA GLY A 242 1.53 4.26 -14.07
C GLY A 242 1.63 4.87 -12.67
N ASN A 243 2.82 5.34 -12.35
CA ASN A 243 3.19 5.77 -11.01
C ASN A 243 2.37 6.99 -10.54
N LEU A 244 2.40 8.09 -11.28
CA LEU A 244 1.70 9.33 -10.91
C LEU A 244 0.17 9.14 -10.85
N PHE A 245 -0.41 8.54 -11.88
CA PHE A 245 -1.85 8.32 -11.91
C PHE A 245 -2.28 7.32 -10.84
N GLY A 246 -1.46 6.30 -10.57
CA GLY A 246 -1.69 5.30 -9.54
C GLY A 246 -1.66 5.89 -8.12
N ASP A 247 -0.79 6.87 -7.88
CA ASP A 247 -0.75 7.60 -6.61
C ASP A 247 -2.07 8.33 -6.36
N ILE A 248 -2.47 9.15 -7.32
CA ILE A 248 -3.68 9.98 -7.21
C ILE A 248 -4.94 9.12 -7.10
N LEU A 249 -5.11 8.14 -8.00
CA LEU A 249 -6.32 7.30 -8.03
C LEU A 249 -6.44 6.35 -6.86
N SER A 250 -5.32 5.86 -6.31
CA SER A 250 -5.37 5.01 -5.14
C SER A 250 -5.74 5.79 -3.87
N ASP A 251 -5.29 7.04 -3.75
CA ASP A 251 -5.67 7.92 -2.65
C ASP A 251 -7.15 8.33 -2.76
N GLU A 252 -7.64 8.60 -3.97
CA GLU A 252 -9.08 8.82 -4.21
C GLU A 252 -9.91 7.58 -3.86
N ALA A 253 -9.52 6.40 -4.35
CA ALA A 253 -10.18 5.13 -4.03
C ALA A 253 -10.16 4.84 -2.53
N SER A 254 -9.11 5.26 -1.83
CA SER A 254 -8.98 5.13 -0.39
C SER A 254 -10.05 5.91 0.38
N MET A 255 -10.31 7.13 -0.07
CA MET A 255 -11.33 7.98 0.57
C MET A 255 -12.74 7.42 0.42
N ILE A 256 -13.00 6.61 -0.60
CA ILE A 256 -14.26 5.89 -0.77
C ILE A 256 -14.52 4.91 0.39
N SER A 257 -13.47 4.31 0.92
CA SER A 257 -13.57 3.38 2.07
C SER A 257 -13.83 4.06 3.42
N GLY A 258 -13.72 5.38 3.50
CA GLY A 258 -14.03 6.20 4.67
C GLY A 258 -12.86 6.44 5.63
N SER A 259 -11.71 5.78 5.50
CA SER A 259 -10.53 6.09 6.32
C SER A 259 -9.23 5.59 5.70
N ILE A 260 -8.24 6.49 5.65
CA ILE A 260 -6.86 6.16 5.28
C ILE A 260 -6.20 5.18 6.26
N GLY A 261 -6.65 5.13 7.52
CA GLY A 261 -6.18 4.19 8.56
C GLY A 261 -6.56 2.73 8.32
N MET A 262 -7.36 2.46 7.27
CA MET A 262 -7.75 1.11 6.87
C MET A 262 -6.96 0.57 5.67
N LEU A 263 -6.08 1.38 5.08
CA LEU A 263 -5.48 1.11 3.78
C LEU A 263 -4.12 0.44 3.90
N ALA A 264 -4.12 -0.85 3.61
CA ALA A 264 -2.92 -1.64 3.47
C ALA A 264 -2.24 -1.41 2.11
N SER A 265 -0.95 -1.71 2.03
CA SER A 265 -0.26 -1.83 0.75
C SER A 265 0.84 -2.88 0.77
N ALA A 266 1.14 -3.39 -0.44
CA ALA A 266 2.27 -4.26 -0.70
C ALA A 266 3.06 -3.71 -1.88
N SER A 267 4.37 -3.62 -1.75
CA SER A 267 5.29 -3.34 -2.85
C SER A 267 6.05 -4.62 -3.19
N LEU A 268 5.83 -5.14 -4.40
CA LEU A 268 6.35 -6.43 -4.86
C LEU A 268 7.37 -6.23 -6.00
N GLY A 269 8.35 -7.12 -6.06
CA GLY A 269 9.30 -7.24 -7.15
C GLY A 269 9.12 -8.55 -7.92
N ASP A 270 10.20 -9.03 -8.52
CA ASP A 270 10.23 -10.38 -9.09
C ASP A 270 10.28 -11.43 -7.98
N GLY A 271 9.43 -12.44 -8.07
CA GLY A 271 9.34 -13.51 -7.08
C GLY A 271 8.46 -13.17 -5.86
N PRO A 272 8.62 -13.91 -4.74
CA PRO A 272 7.74 -13.81 -3.59
C PRO A 272 8.10 -12.67 -2.62
N PHE A 273 9.28 -12.04 -2.77
CA PHE A 273 9.73 -10.98 -1.86
C PHE A 273 8.86 -9.72 -1.97
N GLY A 274 8.53 -9.11 -0.83
CA GLY A 274 7.77 -7.87 -0.78
C GLY A 274 8.06 -7.01 0.44
N LEU A 275 7.71 -5.72 0.31
CA LEU A 275 7.66 -4.73 1.39
C LEU A 275 6.20 -4.36 1.63
N TYR A 276 5.78 -4.41 2.89
CA TYR A 276 4.40 -4.26 3.33
C TYR A 276 4.29 -3.11 4.32
N GLU A 277 3.44 -2.14 4.00
CA GLU A 277 3.32 -0.89 4.74
C GLU A 277 1.90 -0.32 4.67
N PRO A 278 1.42 0.45 5.66
CA PRO A 278 0.20 1.22 5.49
C PRO A 278 0.41 2.36 4.48
N ILE A 279 -0.66 2.85 3.84
CA ILE A 279 -0.58 3.96 2.88
C ILE A 279 -0.44 5.31 3.60
N HIS A 280 -0.99 5.43 4.83
CA HIS A 280 -0.97 6.68 5.59
C HIS A 280 0.44 7.10 6.05
N GLY A 281 0.62 8.38 6.31
CA GLY A 281 1.86 8.94 6.84
C GLY A 281 2.08 8.69 8.34
N SER A 282 3.07 9.37 8.89
CA SER A 282 3.56 9.19 10.27
C SER A 282 2.72 9.88 11.36
N ALA A 283 1.75 10.71 11.01
CA ALA A 283 0.85 11.43 11.93
C ALA A 283 1.53 11.90 13.24
N PRO A 284 2.53 12.79 13.17
CA PRO A 284 3.38 13.16 14.30
C PRO A 284 2.60 13.84 15.44
N ASP A 285 1.45 14.43 15.13
CA ASP A 285 0.55 15.09 16.08
C ASP A 285 -0.10 14.14 17.09
N ILE A 286 -0.27 12.87 16.73
CA ILE A 286 -0.85 11.83 17.61
C ILE A 286 0.16 10.76 18.05
N ALA A 287 1.42 10.86 17.61
CA ALA A 287 2.44 9.88 17.91
C ALA A 287 2.65 9.69 19.42
N GLY A 288 2.74 8.45 19.88
CA GLY A 288 2.92 8.09 21.29
C GLY A 288 1.68 8.28 22.17
N GLN A 289 0.52 8.64 21.60
CA GLN A 289 -0.71 8.85 22.36
C GLN A 289 -1.62 7.60 22.41
N GLY A 290 -1.26 6.52 21.73
CA GLY A 290 -2.06 5.29 21.65
C GLY A 290 -3.41 5.49 20.94
N LYS A 291 -3.50 6.46 20.02
CA LYS A 291 -4.70 6.83 19.28
C LYS A 291 -4.68 6.34 17.84
N ALA A 292 -3.49 6.01 17.31
CA ALA A 292 -3.33 5.59 15.93
C ALA A 292 -4.11 4.31 15.64
N ASN A 293 -4.72 4.25 14.46
CA ASN A 293 -5.38 3.05 13.96
C ASN A 293 -4.32 2.05 13.45
N PRO A 294 -4.17 0.85 14.05
CA PRO A 294 -3.16 -0.11 13.62
C PRO A 294 -3.64 -1.00 12.46
N LEU A 295 -4.91 -0.90 12.04
CA LEU A 295 -5.54 -1.88 11.15
C LEU A 295 -4.94 -1.89 9.75
N ALA A 296 -4.51 -0.75 9.21
CA ALA A 296 -3.81 -0.69 7.92
C ALA A 296 -2.51 -1.51 7.94
N THR A 297 -1.69 -1.37 8.99
CA THR A 297 -0.45 -2.13 9.15
C THR A 297 -0.71 -3.62 9.40
N ILE A 298 -1.75 -3.95 10.16
CA ILE A 298 -2.20 -5.33 10.39
C ILE A 298 -2.67 -5.97 9.08
N LEU A 299 -3.45 -5.26 8.28
CA LEU A 299 -3.88 -5.73 6.95
C LEU A 299 -2.71 -5.84 5.97
N SER A 300 -1.70 -4.94 6.05
CA SER A 300 -0.47 -5.09 5.29
C SER A 300 0.29 -6.37 5.67
N ALA A 301 0.32 -6.70 6.96
CA ALA A 301 0.87 -7.98 7.43
C ALA A 301 0.05 -9.20 6.93
N ALA A 302 -1.28 -9.08 6.81
CA ALA A 302 -2.11 -10.12 6.17
C ALA A 302 -1.77 -10.28 4.68
N MET A 303 -1.56 -9.17 3.94
CA MET A 303 -1.07 -9.22 2.56
C MET A 303 0.30 -9.93 2.47
N MET A 304 1.20 -9.69 3.41
CA MET A 304 2.51 -10.35 3.49
C MET A 304 2.36 -11.87 3.65
N LEU A 305 1.49 -12.32 4.57
CA LEU A 305 1.18 -13.75 4.75
C LEU A 305 0.65 -14.36 3.47
N ARG A 306 -0.18 -13.64 2.70
CA ARG A 306 -0.80 -14.10 1.46
C ARG A 306 0.17 -14.13 0.28
N TYR A 307 0.91 -13.03 0.04
CA TYR A 307 1.68 -12.85 -1.21
C TYR A 307 3.12 -13.35 -1.11
N THR A 308 3.81 -13.13 0.03
CA THR A 308 5.19 -13.62 0.21
C THR A 308 5.23 -15.07 0.68
N PHE A 309 4.41 -15.42 1.66
CA PHE A 309 4.53 -16.70 2.36
C PHE A 309 3.56 -17.78 1.89
N ASP A 310 2.62 -17.43 1.02
CA ASP A 310 1.56 -18.33 0.53
C ASP A 310 0.79 -19.02 1.68
N LEU A 311 0.43 -18.23 2.69
CA LEU A 311 -0.33 -18.64 3.87
C LEU A 311 -1.74 -17.98 3.87
N PRO A 312 -2.60 -18.28 2.89
CA PRO A 312 -3.89 -17.61 2.72
C PRO A 312 -4.86 -17.85 3.90
N GLU A 313 -4.71 -18.96 4.62
CA GLU A 313 -5.51 -19.28 5.80
C GLU A 313 -5.19 -18.29 6.94
N LEU A 314 -3.91 -18.05 7.23
CA LEU A 314 -3.50 -17.10 8.25
C LEU A 314 -3.91 -15.68 7.88
N ALA A 315 -3.72 -15.30 6.61
CA ALA A 315 -4.15 -14.00 6.10
C ALA A 315 -5.66 -13.80 6.27
N GLY A 316 -6.46 -14.80 5.87
CA GLY A 316 -7.93 -14.75 6.02
C GLY A 316 -8.40 -14.65 7.46
N ALA A 317 -7.72 -15.33 8.40
CA ALA A 317 -8.02 -15.20 9.82
C ALA A 317 -7.75 -13.79 10.36
N VAL A 318 -6.67 -13.14 9.92
CA VAL A 318 -6.38 -11.75 10.27
C VAL A 318 -7.43 -10.80 9.68
N GLU A 319 -7.77 -10.94 8.41
CA GLU A 319 -8.77 -10.13 7.72
C GLU A 319 -10.16 -10.26 8.39
N GLN A 320 -10.55 -11.48 8.74
CA GLN A 320 -11.80 -11.73 9.45
C GLN A 320 -11.79 -11.12 10.87
N ALA A 321 -10.69 -11.26 11.59
CA ALA A 321 -10.53 -10.67 12.92
C ALA A 321 -10.61 -9.12 12.89
N VAL A 322 -10.08 -8.49 11.85
CA VAL A 322 -10.25 -7.05 11.60
C VAL A 322 -11.71 -6.70 11.36
N SER A 323 -12.42 -7.49 10.55
CA SER A 323 -13.86 -7.30 10.32
C SER A 323 -14.68 -7.43 11.61
N ASP A 324 -14.37 -8.43 12.44
CA ASP A 324 -15.01 -8.65 13.74
C ASP A 324 -14.72 -7.49 14.73
N ALA A 325 -13.48 -6.99 14.74
CA ALA A 325 -13.08 -5.83 15.55
C ALA A 325 -13.89 -4.58 15.18
N LEU A 326 -14.07 -4.34 13.87
CA LEU A 326 -14.86 -3.23 13.35
C LEU A 326 -16.36 -3.36 13.70
N GLY A 327 -16.89 -4.56 13.93
CA GLY A 327 -18.22 -4.78 14.47
C GLY A 327 -18.36 -4.49 15.97
N THR A 328 -17.22 -4.42 16.69
CA THR A 328 -17.19 -4.33 18.16
C THR A 328 -16.82 -2.93 18.66
N ALA A 329 -15.84 -2.28 18.04
CA ALA A 329 -15.31 -0.99 18.46
C ALA A 329 -14.70 -0.22 17.29
N ARG A 330 -14.29 1.01 17.55
CA ARG A 330 -13.62 1.92 16.58
C ARG A 330 -12.35 2.49 17.18
N THR A 331 -11.43 2.89 16.33
CA THR A 331 -10.34 3.83 16.68
C THR A 331 -10.82 5.28 16.50
N PRO A 332 -10.12 6.29 17.04
CA PRO A 332 -10.58 7.69 17.00
C PRO A 332 -10.87 8.22 15.58
N ASP A 333 -10.12 7.77 14.56
CA ASP A 333 -10.24 8.19 13.16
C ASP A 333 -11.52 7.66 12.47
N ILE A 334 -12.00 6.49 12.89
CA ILE A 334 -13.19 5.82 12.34
C ILE A 334 -14.34 5.74 13.37
N ARG A 335 -14.33 6.60 14.38
CA ARG A 335 -15.38 6.64 15.41
C ARG A 335 -16.76 6.89 14.80
N GLY A 336 -17.79 6.22 15.33
CA GLY A 336 -19.17 6.35 14.88
C GLY A 336 -20.06 5.25 15.46
N ASP A 337 -21.33 5.26 15.09
CA ASP A 337 -22.33 4.22 15.38
C ASP A 337 -22.57 3.90 16.88
N GLY A 338 -22.14 4.80 17.79
CA GLY A 338 -22.26 4.59 19.23
C GLY A 338 -21.37 3.47 19.80
N LEU A 339 -20.45 2.92 19.01
CA LEU A 339 -19.53 1.88 19.46
C LEU A 339 -18.41 2.46 20.34
N PRO A 340 -17.82 1.64 21.24
CA PRO A 340 -16.67 2.04 22.03
C PRO A 340 -15.50 2.50 21.17
N VAL A 341 -14.75 3.48 21.66
CA VAL A 341 -13.48 3.91 21.03
C VAL A 341 -12.33 3.24 21.75
N TRP A 342 -11.57 2.43 21.01
CA TRP A 342 -10.40 1.72 21.50
C TRP A 342 -9.10 2.45 21.19
N THR A 343 -8.13 2.22 22.06
CA THR A 343 -6.73 2.63 21.81
C THR A 343 -6.10 1.71 20.76
N THR A 344 -4.94 2.14 20.23
CA THR A 344 -4.10 1.33 19.33
C THR A 344 -3.87 -0.07 19.89
N GLU A 345 -3.48 -0.17 21.17
CA GLU A 345 -3.19 -1.44 21.84
C GLU A 345 -4.43 -2.32 22.05
N GLN A 346 -5.57 -1.74 22.40
CA GLN A 346 -6.82 -2.48 22.55
C GLN A 346 -7.27 -3.07 21.22
N MET A 347 -7.20 -2.28 20.14
CA MET A 347 -7.57 -2.73 18.79
C MET A 347 -6.65 -3.87 18.33
N GLY A 348 -5.32 -3.70 18.39
CA GLY A 348 -4.37 -4.74 18.00
C GLY A 348 -4.45 -5.99 18.87
N GLY A 349 -4.67 -5.82 20.19
CA GLY A 349 -4.85 -6.92 21.12
C GLY A 349 -6.06 -7.79 20.81
N PHE A 350 -7.20 -7.15 20.50
CA PHE A 350 -8.43 -7.87 20.09
C PHE A 350 -8.19 -8.64 18.78
N VAL A 351 -7.63 -7.99 17.75
CA VAL A 351 -7.36 -8.65 16.46
C VAL A 351 -6.42 -9.83 16.63
N ALA A 352 -5.37 -9.71 17.45
CA ALA A 352 -4.42 -10.80 17.71
C ALA A 352 -5.10 -12.01 18.37
N GLN A 353 -5.90 -11.77 19.40
CA GLN A 353 -6.65 -12.83 20.08
C GLN A 353 -7.65 -13.48 19.13
N ARG A 354 -8.46 -12.67 18.45
CA ARG A 354 -9.54 -13.16 17.59
C ARG A 354 -9.00 -13.95 16.39
N ALA A 355 -7.92 -13.49 15.77
CA ALA A 355 -7.29 -14.21 14.67
C ALA A 355 -6.73 -15.58 15.11
N ALA A 356 -6.15 -15.67 16.31
CA ALA A 356 -5.71 -16.94 16.85
C ALA A 356 -6.87 -17.90 17.15
N GLU A 357 -7.98 -17.39 17.68
CA GLU A 357 -9.21 -18.18 17.93
C GLU A 357 -9.80 -18.75 16.62
N LEU A 358 -9.77 -17.98 15.52
CA LEU A 358 -10.25 -18.42 14.22
C LEU A 358 -9.39 -19.53 13.60
N LEU A 359 -8.16 -19.68 14.08
CA LEU A 359 -7.22 -20.71 13.65
C LEU A 359 -7.18 -21.93 14.57
N ALA A 360 -7.74 -21.86 15.76
CA ALA A 360 -7.78 -22.98 16.72
C ALA A 360 -8.78 -24.06 16.27
#